data_5f8a51c67ae2e21bf184f783292c585f
#
_entry.id   5f8a51c67ae2e21bf184f783292c585f
#
_cell.length_a   1.000
_cell.length_b   1.000
_cell.length_c   1.000
_cell.angle_alpha   90.00
_cell.angle_beta   90.00
_cell.angle_gamma   90.00
#
_symmetry.space_group_name_H-M   'P 1'
#
loop_
_entity.id
_entity.type
_entity.pdbx_description
1 polymer ?
#
loop_
_entity_poly.entity_id
_entity_poly.type
_entity_poly.pdbx_seq_one_letter_code
_entity_poly.pdbx_strand_id
1 'polypeptide(L)'
;LENWAKVTGTFKMEARFISNVDPDDAASVLAGVDVAHSIFILVSKSGTTLETLTNESFVKDALAKAGLDASKHMIAVTSDASPLAKSSDYLDAFFMDDYIGGRYSSTSSVGGAVLSLAFGPDVFAKFLNGAAAEDKLACNTDIRKNPAMLDALIGVYERNVLGFETTAVLPYSQGLSR
;
A
#
# COMPACT_ATOMS: atom_id res chain seq x y z
N LEU A 1 -3.00 4.21 -11.19
CA LEU A 1 -2.65 5.58 -10.78
C LEU A 1 -1.46 6.14 -11.56
N GLU A 2 -0.39 5.36 -11.79
CA GLU A 2 0.83 5.85 -12.46
C GLU A 2 0.58 6.43 -13.85
N ASN A 3 -0.14 5.70 -14.72
CA ASN A 3 -0.48 6.19 -16.06
C ASN A 3 -1.29 7.50 -16.01
N TRP A 4 -2.24 7.59 -15.08
CA TRP A 4 -3.00 8.80 -14.85
C TRP A 4 -2.10 9.95 -14.38
N ALA A 5 -1.20 9.68 -13.45
CA ALA A 5 -0.26 10.66 -12.90
C ALA A 5 0.70 11.19 -13.98
N LYS A 6 1.17 10.33 -14.89
CA LYS A 6 2.01 10.74 -16.04
C LYS A 6 1.24 11.68 -16.98
N VAL A 7 -0.03 11.36 -17.27
CA VAL A 7 -0.88 12.19 -18.14
C VAL A 7 -1.21 13.54 -17.50
N THR A 8 -1.44 13.56 -16.18
CA THR A 8 -1.83 14.79 -15.44
C THR A 8 -0.64 15.60 -14.93
N GLY A 9 0.59 15.15 -15.16
CA GLY A 9 1.81 15.81 -14.67
C GLY A 9 2.02 15.74 -13.16
N THR A 10 1.33 14.81 -12.46
CA THR A 10 1.46 14.61 -11.01
C THR A 10 2.44 13.49 -10.65
N PHE A 11 3.01 12.80 -11.63
CA PHE A 11 4.01 11.76 -11.41
C PHE A 11 5.31 12.35 -10.88
N LYS A 12 5.79 11.85 -9.75
CA LYS A 12 7.02 12.29 -9.09
C LYS A 12 8.09 11.23 -9.05
N MET A 13 7.75 10.02 -8.60
CA MET A 13 8.66 8.89 -8.46
C MET A 13 7.99 7.62 -8.95
N GLU A 14 8.79 6.73 -9.55
CA GLU A 14 8.36 5.38 -9.86
C GLU A 14 8.30 4.56 -8.58
N ALA A 15 7.19 3.84 -8.36
CA ALA A 15 7.04 2.91 -7.26
C ALA A 15 7.12 1.48 -7.77
N ARG A 16 7.97 0.66 -7.14
CA ARG A 16 8.08 -0.78 -7.37
C ARG A 16 7.83 -1.52 -6.08
N PHE A 17 7.42 -2.77 -6.17
CA PHE A 17 6.99 -3.54 -5.01
C PHE A 17 7.68 -4.90 -4.99
N ILE A 18 8.15 -5.30 -3.81
CA ILE A 18 8.58 -6.66 -3.47
C ILE A 18 7.56 -7.15 -2.45
N SER A 19 6.62 -7.99 -2.84
CA SER A 19 5.45 -8.34 -2.03
C SER A 19 5.44 -9.78 -1.52
N ASN A 20 6.19 -10.68 -2.16
CA ASN A 20 6.31 -12.08 -1.78
C ASN A 20 7.75 -12.40 -1.36
N VAL A 21 7.91 -13.48 -0.58
CA VAL A 21 9.22 -14.07 -0.31
C VAL A 21 9.63 -14.94 -1.50
N ASP A 22 9.95 -14.27 -2.59
CA ASP A 22 10.46 -14.89 -3.81
C ASP A 22 11.79 -14.22 -4.17
N PRO A 23 12.93 -14.92 -4.04
CA PRO A 23 14.23 -14.36 -4.36
C PRO A 23 14.37 -13.92 -5.81
N ASP A 24 13.72 -14.59 -6.75
CA ASP A 24 13.79 -14.26 -8.17
C ASP A 24 12.99 -13.00 -8.48
N ASP A 25 11.81 -12.82 -7.87
CA ASP A 25 11.02 -11.58 -7.95
C ASP A 25 11.80 -10.41 -7.35
N ALA A 26 12.33 -10.58 -6.14
CA ALA A 26 13.13 -9.56 -5.46
C ALA A 26 14.37 -9.17 -6.28
N ALA A 27 15.10 -10.15 -6.83
CA ALA A 27 16.25 -9.92 -7.69
C ALA A 27 15.87 -9.16 -8.97
N SER A 28 14.76 -9.52 -9.60
CA SER A 28 14.25 -8.86 -10.80
C SER A 28 13.89 -7.39 -10.53
N VAL A 29 13.20 -7.11 -9.42
CA VAL A 29 12.85 -5.75 -9.02
C VAL A 29 14.11 -4.93 -8.74
N LEU A 30 15.05 -5.48 -7.95
CA LEU A 30 16.29 -4.81 -7.55
C LEU A 30 17.24 -4.56 -8.76
N ALA A 31 17.29 -5.47 -9.73
CA ALA A 31 18.06 -5.28 -10.95
C ALA A 31 17.52 -4.14 -11.83
N GLY A 32 16.25 -3.80 -11.68
CA GLY A 32 15.58 -2.74 -12.45
C GLY A 32 15.63 -1.36 -11.79
N VAL A 33 16.29 -1.19 -10.63
CA VAL A 33 16.34 0.09 -9.91
C VAL A 33 17.79 0.56 -9.72
N ASP A 34 17.99 1.87 -9.73
CA ASP A 34 19.22 2.50 -9.27
C ASP A 34 19.16 2.63 -7.73
N VAL A 35 19.82 1.70 -7.03
CA VAL A 35 19.77 1.64 -5.56
C VAL A 35 20.32 2.90 -4.89
N ALA A 36 21.27 3.61 -5.55
CA ALA A 36 21.85 4.83 -5.01
C ALA A 36 20.88 6.03 -5.04
N HIS A 37 19.90 6.00 -5.94
CA HIS A 37 18.87 7.02 -6.08
C HIS A 37 17.48 6.50 -5.71
N SER A 38 17.43 5.45 -4.89
CA SER A 38 16.19 4.81 -4.42
C SER A 38 16.01 4.96 -2.92
N ILE A 39 14.75 5.05 -2.49
CA ILE A 39 14.33 4.92 -1.10
C ILE A 39 13.51 3.63 -0.98
N PHE A 40 13.84 2.82 -0.01
CA PHE A 40 13.17 1.55 0.26
C PHE A 40 12.25 1.70 1.48
N ILE A 41 10.98 1.41 1.31
CA ILE A 41 9.98 1.52 2.37
C ILE A 41 9.63 0.14 2.87
N LEU A 42 10.04 -0.19 4.08
CA LEU A 42 9.68 -1.41 4.77
C LEU A 42 8.34 -1.24 5.46
N VAL A 43 7.34 -2.04 5.07
CA VAL A 43 6.00 -1.98 5.65
C VAL A 43 5.72 -3.24 6.45
N SER A 44 5.72 -3.12 7.78
CA SER A 44 5.36 -4.22 8.68
C SER A 44 4.80 -3.67 9.98
N LYS A 45 3.51 -3.91 10.27
CA LYS A 45 2.87 -3.43 11.50
C LYS A 45 3.57 -3.95 12.75
N SER A 46 3.81 -5.26 12.84
CA SER A 46 4.48 -5.88 13.99
C SER A 46 5.99 -5.72 14.00
N GLY A 47 6.61 -5.47 12.84
CA GLY A 47 8.07 -5.51 12.69
C GLY A 47 8.69 -6.90 12.83
N THR A 48 7.89 -7.96 12.86
CA THR A 48 8.35 -9.34 13.09
C THR A 48 7.89 -10.31 12.00
N THR A 49 7.23 -9.82 10.95
CA THR A 49 6.76 -10.65 9.84
C THR A 49 7.95 -11.19 9.06
N LEU A 50 8.15 -12.51 9.08
CA LEU A 50 9.33 -13.17 8.52
C LEU A 50 9.53 -12.83 7.04
N GLU A 51 8.46 -12.84 6.26
CA GLU A 51 8.48 -12.51 4.84
C GLU A 51 9.01 -11.10 4.60
N THR A 52 8.55 -10.13 5.39
CA THR A 52 8.98 -8.74 5.26
C THR A 52 10.44 -8.56 5.66
N LEU A 53 10.87 -9.21 6.74
CA LEU A 53 12.28 -9.18 7.19
C LEU A 53 13.22 -9.89 6.21
N THR A 54 12.75 -10.94 5.53
CA THR A 54 13.52 -11.60 4.48
C THR A 54 13.71 -10.69 3.28
N ASN A 55 12.64 -10.02 2.82
CA ASN A 55 12.75 -9.03 1.75
C ASN A 55 13.63 -7.84 2.13
N GLU A 56 13.58 -7.41 3.39
CA GLU A 56 14.49 -6.41 3.94
C GLU A 56 15.95 -6.82 3.79
N SER A 57 16.27 -8.08 4.09
CA SER A 57 17.65 -8.57 3.95
C SER A 57 18.15 -8.49 2.50
N PHE A 58 17.31 -8.79 1.52
CA PHE A 58 17.67 -8.66 0.10
C PHE A 58 18.00 -7.20 -0.26
N VAL A 59 17.23 -6.25 0.25
CA VAL A 59 17.47 -4.82 0.05
C VAL A 59 18.77 -4.37 0.73
N LYS A 60 18.98 -4.76 2.00
CA LYS A 60 20.22 -4.45 2.75
C LYS A 60 21.45 -5.01 2.03
N ASP A 61 21.38 -6.23 1.52
CA ASP A 61 22.46 -6.85 0.76
C ASP A 61 22.75 -6.11 -0.55
N ALA A 62 21.72 -5.63 -1.26
CA ALA A 62 21.88 -4.85 -2.49
C ALA A 62 22.54 -3.50 -2.20
N LEU A 63 22.12 -2.80 -1.15
CA LEU A 63 22.75 -1.55 -0.70
C LEU A 63 24.19 -1.76 -0.26
N ALA A 64 24.49 -2.80 0.51
CA ALA A 64 25.84 -3.13 0.95
C ALA A 64 26.77 -3.45 -0.23
N LYS A 65 26.31 -4.20 -1.25
CA LYS A 65 27.05 -4.47 -2.49
C LYS A 65 27.36 -3.19 -3.27
N ALA A 66 26.49 -2.19 -3.19
CA ALA A 66 26.69 -0.87 -3.78
C ALA A 66 27.56 0.07 -2.90
N GLY A 67 28.01 -0.37 -1.71
CA GLY A 67 28.77 0.45 -0.76
C GLY A 67 27.94 1.53 -0.07
N LEU A 68 26.63 1.35 0.01
CA LEU A 68 25.67 2.32 0.56
C LEU A 68 25.25 1.94 1.99
N ASP A 69 24.99 2.96 2.80
CA ASP A 69 24.50 2.83 4.16
C ASP A 69 22.97 2.70 4.14
N ALA A 70 22.46 1.53 4.53
CA ALA A 70 21.03 1.23 4.54
C ALA A 70 20.21 2.24 5.36
N SER A 71 20.77 2.75 6.47
CA SER A 71 20.08 3.74 7.33
C SER A 71 19.79 5.07 6.63
N LYS A 72 20.40 5.33 5.48
CA LYS A 72 20.16 6.52 4.67
C LYS A 72 19.21 6.30 3.49
N HIS A 73 18.85 5.05 3.24
CA HIS A 73 18.06 4.64 2.07
C HIS A 73 16.77 3.91 2.46
N MET A 74 16.56 3.61 3.75
CA MET A 74 15.41 2.85 4.20
C MET A 74 14.53 3.66 5.14
N ILE A 75 13.21 3.50 5.00
CA ILE A 75 12.18 4.07 5.86
C ILE A 75 11.30 2.93 6.36
N ALA A 76 10.91 2.95 7.64
CA ALA A 76 9.96 2.01 8.20
C ALA A 76 8.53 2.61 8.21
N VAL A 77 7.53 1.79 7.86
CA VAL A 77 6.11 2.07 8.13
C VAL A 77 5.60 0.96 9.02
N THR A 78 5.34 1.27 10.28
CA THR A 78 5.16 0.27 11.34
C THR A 78 4.25 0.78 12.47
N SER A 79 3.92 -0.07 13.45
CA SER A 79 3.33 0.39 14.72
C SER A 79 4.39 1.08 15.58
N ASP A 80 3.99 2.05 16.40
CA ASP A 80 4.87 2.72 17.37
C ASP A 80 5.39 1.77 18.46
N ALA A 81 4.68 0.66 18.72
CA ALA A 81 5.09 -0.42 19.61
C ALA A 81 6.06 -1.43 18.97
N SER A 82 6.28 -1.35 17.67
CA SER A 82 7.13 -2.27 16.91
C SER A 82 8.61 -2.07 17.22
N PRO A 83 9.44 -3.13 17.18
CA PRO A 83 10.90 -3.01 17.26
C PRO A 83 11.49 -2.07 16.18
N LEU A 84 10.85 -1.98 15.01
CA LEU A 84 11.31 -1.12 13.92
C LEU A 84 11.15 0.38 14.22
N ALA A 85 10.23 0.74 15.11
CA ALA A 85 9.90 2.14 15.42
C ALA A 85 11.07 2.96 15.98
N LYS A 86 12.03 2.29 16.62
CA LYS A 86 13.18 2.91 17.30
C LYS A 86 14.52 2.38 16.75
N SER A 87 14.49 1.68 15.65
CA SER A 87 15.71 1.13 15.05
C SER A 87 16.52 2.22 14.36
N SER A 88 17.82 2.25 14.60
CA SER A 88 18.76 3.12 13.89
C SER A 88 19.07 2.66 12.46
N ASP A 89 18.51 1.54 12.05
CA ASP A 89 18.70 0.97 10.70
C ASP A 89 17.91 1.71 9.63
N TYR A 90 17.05 2.66 10.04
CA TYR A 90 16.19 3.43 9.14
C TYR A 90 16.44 4.92 9.23
N LEU A 91 16.29 5.60 8.11
CA LEU A 91 16.34 7.06 8.01
C LEU A 91 15.23 7.72 8.84
N ASP A 92 14.03 7.13 8.80
CA ASP A 92 12.86 7.60 9.55
C ASP A 92 11.82 6.48 9.69
N ALA A 93 10.80 6.70 10.53
CA ALA A 93 9.68 5.79 10.70
C ALA A 93 8.35 6.55 10.68
N PHE A 94 7.38 6.03 9.93
CA PHE A 94 5.99 6.48 9.94
C PHE A 94 5.12 5.47 10.66
N PHE A 95 4.21 5.95 11.50
CA PHE A 95 3.43 5.08 12.36
C PHE A 95 2.03 4.86 11.83
N MET A 96 1.54 3.62 11.99
CA MET A 96 0.15 3.24 11.80
C MET A 96 -0.43 2.73 13.11
N ASP A 97 -1.70 2.99 13.34
CA ASP A 97 -2.41 2.47 14.51
C ASP A 97 -2.59 0.95 14.44
N ASP A 98 -2.56 0.29 15.59
CA ASP A 98 -2.63 -1.16 15.69
C ASP A 98 -3.95 -1.77 15.17
N TYR A 99 -5.04 -0.98 15.20
CA TYR A 99 -6.34 -1.41 14.66
C TYR A 99 -6.40 -1.40 13.12
N ILE A 100 -5.41 -0.80 12.43
CA ILE A 100 -5.37 -0.80 10.97
C ILE A 100 -5.07 -2.21 10.46
N GLY A 101 -6.02 -2.79 9.73
CA GLY A 101 -5.83 -4.06 9.02
C GLY A 101 -5.07 -3.86 7.71
N GLY A 102 -4.20 -4.82 7.32
CA GLY A 102 -3.37 -4.71 6.12
C GLY A 102 -4.16 -4.39 4.85
N ARG A 103 -5.29 -5.08 4.62
CA ARG A 103 -6.16 -4.88 3.45
C ARG A 103 -6.89 -3.53 3.42
N TYR A 104 -6.94 -2.82 4.53
CA TYR A 104 -7.56 -1.49 4.67
C TYR A 104 -6.54 -0.38 4.89
N SER A 105 -5.24 -0.65 4.71
CA SER A 105 -4.16 0.25 5.10
C SER A 105 -3.83 1.34 4.07
N SER A 106 -4.43 1.33 2.89
CA SER A 106 -4.14 2.31 1.83
C SER A 106 -4.48 3.76 2.22
N THR A 107 -5.39 3.95 3.17
CA THR A 107 -5.75 5.27 3.73
C THR A 107 -4.95 5.67 4.97
N SER A 108 -4.03 4.80 5.43
CA SER A 108 -3.12 5.05 6.54
C SER A 108 -1.74 5.54 6.06
N SER A 109 -0.77 5.60 6.98
CA SER A 109 0.64 5.89 6.65
C SER A 109 1.25 4.92 5.64
N VAL A 110 0.71 3.70 5.50
CA VAL A 110 1.13 2.71 4.50
C VAL A 110 0.94 3.25 3.08
N GLY A 111 -0.29 3.63 2.73
CA GLY A 111 -0.55 4.28 1.45
C GLY A 111 -0.01 5.70 1.40
N GLY A 112 -0.05 6.43 2.54
CA GLY A 112 0.42 7.80 2.65
C GLY A 112 1.87 7.98 2.25
N ALA A 113 2.77 7.13 2.74
CA ALA A 113 4.19 7.19 2.41
C ALA A 113 4.42 6.96 0.90
N VAL A 114 3.91 5.85 0.36
CA VAL A 114 4.13 5.49 -1.05
C VAL A 114 3.44 6.45 -2.01
N LEU A 115 2.15 6.76 -1.77
CA LEU A 115 1.37 7.59 -2.69
C LEU A 115 1.83 9.04 -2.70
N SER A 116 2.25 9.57 -1.53
CA SER A 116 2.77 10.94 -1.44
C SER A 116 4.12 11.08 -2.14
N LEU A 117 5.00 10.10 -2.04
CA LEU A 117 6.27 10.10 -2.77
C LEU A 117 6.05 9.95 -4.28
N ALA A 118 5.18 9.02 -4.68
CA ALA A 118 4.96 8.74 -6.10
C ALA A 118 4.19 9.85 -6.83
N PHE A 119 3.23 10.50 -6.17
CA PHE A 119 2.27 11.41 -6.84
C PHE A 119 2.14 12.79 -6.18
N GLY A 120 2.75 12.98 -5.04
CA GLY A 120 2.62 14.19 -4.22
C GLY A 120 1.53 14.10 -3.14
N PRO A 121 1.69 14.82 -2.03
CA PRO A 121 0.78 14.77 -0.88
C PRO A 121 -0.63 15.26 -1.22
N ASP A 122 -0.78 16.20 -2.15
CA ASP A 122 -2.09 16.68 -2.58
C ASP A 122 -2.94 15.60 -3.26
N VAL A 123 -2.31 14.68 -3.99
CA VAL A 123 -3.01 13.54 -4.61
C VAL A 123 -3.46 12.57 -3.53
N PHE A 124 -2.63 12.31 -2.54
CA PHE A 124 -3.02 11.48 -1.40
C PHE A 124 -4.15 12.13 -0.58
N ALA A 125 -4.12 13.44 -0.35
CA ALA A 125 -5.22 14.15 0.31
C ALA A 125 -6.54 14.02 -0.47
N LYS A 126 -6.53 14.09 -1.81
CA LYS A 126 -7.71 13.82 -2.64
C LYS A 126 -8.22 12.39 -2.51
N PHE A 127 -7.32 11.41 -2.42
CA PHE A 127 -7.68 10.02 -2.17
C PHE A 127 -8.39 9.86 -0.82
N LEU A 128 -7.86 10.47 0.25
CA LEU A 128 -8.50 10.48 1.57
C LEU A 128 -9.87 11.18 1.56
N ASN A 129 -10.01 12.28 0.81
CA ASN A 129 -11.29 12.96 0.67
C ASN A 129 -12.34 12.08 -0.02
N GLY A 130 -11.93 11.25 -0.99
CA GLY A 130 -12.80 10.26 -1.61
C GLY A 130 -13.28 9.19 -0.60
N ALA A 131 -12.37 8.64 0.19
CA ALA A 131 -12.70 7.69 1.25
C ALA A 131 -13.66 8.31 2.29
N ALA A 132 -13.38 9.54 2.75
CA ALA A 132 -14.25 10.25 3.68
C ALA A 132 -15.64 10.59 3.12
N ALA A 133 -15.77 10.75 1.80
CA ALA A 133 -17.07 10.91 1.16
C ALA A 133 -17.88 9.61 1.20
N GLU A 134 -17.23 8.47 0.94
CA GLU A 134 -17.88 7.17 1.01
C GLU A 134 -18.28 6.80 2.45
N ASP A 135 -17.44 7.12 3.45
CA ASP A 135 -17.80 6.94 4.86
C ASP A 135 -19.10 7.67 5.23
N LYS A 136 -19.30 8.88 4.72
CA LYS A 136 -20.55 9.64 4.94
C LYS A 136 -21.76 8.97 4.30
N LEU A 137 -21.59 8.43 3.09
CA LEU A 137 -22.65 7.69 2.41
C LEU A 137 -22.97 6.38 3.13
N ALA A 138 -21.95 5.66 3.60
CA ALA A 138 -22.10 4.42 4.34
C ALA A 138 -22.83 4.59 5.69
N CYS A 139 -22.79 5.78 6.27
CA CYS A 139 -23.58 6.11 7.48
C CYS A 139 -25.05 6.47 7.20
N ASN A 140 -25.48 6.53 5.93
CA ASN A 140 -26.87 6.87 5.59
C ASN A 140 -27.81 5.68 5.85
N THR A 141 -28.90 5.90 6.58
CA THR A 141 -29.90 4.87 6.87
C THR A 141 -30.87 4.59 5.73
N ASP A 142 -31.01 5.50 4.76
CA ASP A 142 -31.76 5.24 3.51
C ASP A 142 -30.92 4.42 2.56
N ILE A 143 -31.25 3.16 2.38
CA ILE A 143 -30.52 2.21 1.53
C ILE A 143 -30.34 2.71 0.09
N ARG A 144 -31.29 3.52 -0.43
CA ARG A 144 -31.20 4.07 -1.79
C ARG A 144 -30.12 5.14 -1.93
N LYS A 145 -29.58 5.61 -0.81
CA LYS A 145 -28.52 6.62 -0.71
C LYS A 145 -27.24 6.04 -0.05
N ASN A 146 -27.21 4.74 0.18
CA ASN A 146 -26.09 4.05 0.79
C ASN A 146 -25.62 2.91 -0.13
N PRO A 147 -24.69 3.19 -1.04
CA PRO A 147 -24.23 2.22 -2.03
C PRO A 147 -23.58 0.99 -1.37
N ALA A 148 -22.84 1.18 -0.28
CA ALA A 148 -22.19 0.08 0.44
C ALA A 148 -23.22 -0.89 1.05
N MET A 149 -24.28 -0.37 1.68
CA MET A 149 -25.36 -1.20 2.24
C MET A 149 -26.17 -1.87 1.13
N LEU A 150 -26.43 -1.16 0.02
CA LEU A 150 -27.16 -1.72 -1.11
C LEU A 150 -26.42 -2.88 -1.76
N ASP A 151 -25.13 -2.71 -1.99
CA ASP A 151 -24.25 -3.75 -2.56
C ASP A 151 -24.20 -4.99 -1.65
N ALA A 152 -24.01 -4.79 -0.35
CA ALA A 152 -24.03 -5.87 0.63
C ALA A 152 -25.35 -6.65 0.63
N LEU A 153 -26.50 -5.95 0.57
CA LEU A 153 -27.80 -6.60 0.53
C LEU A 153 -28.08 -7.32 -0.78
N ILE A 154 -27.61 -6.80 -1.90
CA ILE A 154 -27.67 -7.50 -3.19
C ILE A 154 -26.87 -8.79 -3.11
N GLY A 155 -25.64 -8.75 -2.59
CA GLY A 155 -24.82 -9.95 -2.41
C GLY A 155 -25.46 -11.00 -1.50
N VAL A 156 -26.09 -10.57 -0.40
CA VAL A 156 -26.87 -11.47 0.47
C VAL A 156 -28.06 -12.10 -0.27
N TYR A 157 -28.78 -11.32 -1.06
CA TYR A 157 -29.90 -11.81 -1.86
C TYR A 157 -29.43 -12.79 -2.93
N GLU A 158 -28.42 -12.46 -3.67
CA GLU A 158 -27.82 -13.34 -4.69
C GLU A 158 -27.36 -14.67 -4.11
N ARG A 159 -26.68 -14.63 -2.96
CA ARG A 159 -26.17 -15.83 -2.30
C ARG A 159 -27.29 -16.68 -1.71
N ASN A 160 -28.19 -16.08 -0.91
CA ASN A 160 -29.14 -16.81 -0.07
C ASN A 160 -30.46 -17.11 -0.76
N VAL A 161 -30.86 -16.30 -1.74
CA VAL A 161 -32.15 -16.47 -2.43
C VAL A 161 -31.96 -17.03 -3.84
N LEU A 162 -30.99 -16.50 -4.60
CA LEU A 162 -30.74 -16.98 -5.96
C LEU A 162 -29.78 -18.17 -6.03
N GLY A 163 -29.04 -18.46 -4.94
CA GLY A 163 -28.11 -19.58 -4.87
C GLY A 163 -26.80 -19.37 -5.65
N PHE A 164 -26.42 -18.13 -5.97
CA PHE A 164 -25.15 -17.84 -6.62
C PHE A 164 -24.00 -18.00 -5.62
N GLU A 165 -23.04 -18.85 -5.97
CA GLU A 165 -21.95 -19.22 -5.05
C GLU A 165 -20.70 -18.35 -5.22
N THR A 166 -20.56 -17.70 -6.37
CA THR A 166 -19.36 -16.95 -6.76
C THR A 166 -19.73 -15.59 -7.35
N THR A 167 -18.86 -14.62 -7.11
CA THR A 167 -18.94 -13.28 -7.72
C THR A 167 -17.70 -13.05 -8.57
N ALA A 168 -17.88 -12.63 -9.83
CA ALA A 168 -16.80 -12.21 -10.72
C ALA A 168 -16.77 -10.69 -10.80
N VAL A 169 -15.61 -10.09 -10.51
CA VAL A 169 -15.38 -8.65 -10.68
C VAL A 169 -14.65 -8.42 -12.00
N LEU A 170 -15.32 -7.75 -12.93
CA LEU A 170 -14.83 -7.52 -14.30
C LEU A 170 -14.66 -6.01 -14.55
N PRO A 171 -13.56 -5.40 -14.09
CA PRO A 171 -13.37 -3.97 -14.26
C PRO A 171 -13.08 -3.61 -15.72
N TYR A 172 -13.74 -2.55 -16.22
CA TYR A 172 -13.47 -1.99 -17.55
C TYR A 172 -12.24 -1.09 -17.59
N SER A 173 -11.82 -0.57 -16.44
CA SER A 173 -10.65 0.30 -16.35
C SER A 173 -9.37 -0.51 -16.23
N GLN A 174 -8.38 -0.20 -17.08
CA GLN A 174 -7.02 -0.77 -16.98
C GLN A 174 -6.42 -0.59 -15.57
N GLY A 175 -6.70 0.53 -14.92
CA GLY A 175 -6.21 0.83 -13.58
C GLY A 175 -6.85 0.00 -12.46
N LEU A 176 -7.92 -0.73 -12.75
CA LEU A 176 -8.64 -1.59 -11.80
C LEU A 176 -8.50 -3.08 -12.14
N SER A 177 -7.79 -3.40 -13.23
CA SER A 177 -7.62 -4.77 -13.71
C SER A 177 -6.44 -5.47 -13.03
N ARG A 178 -6.61 -5.84 -11.74
CA ARG A 178 -5.67 -6.75 -11.06
C ARG A 178 -6.37 -7.57 -10.03
#